data_c9cac45aec985b0827513fbd73388c82
#
_entry.id   c9cac45aec985b0827513fbd73388c82
#
_cell.length_a   1.000
_cell.length_b   1.000
_cell.length_c   1.000
_cell.angle_alpha   90.00
_cell.angle_beta   90.00
_cell.angle_gamma   90.00
#
_symmetry.space_group_name_H-M   'P 1'
#
loop_
_entity.id
_entity.type
_entity.pdbx_description
1 polymer ?
#
loop_
_entity_poly.entity_id
_entity_poly.type
_entity_poly.pdbx_seq_one_letter_code
_entity_poly.pdbx_strand_id
1 'polypeptide(L)'
;MPLHIKASGQAGFVGNAVFDPVATNEYIKTELVKLGWLAKIPIPPMYRFLGTDVDFGSSGAIVEVQFSHYSFLLNNTVRSQLFFNTNTPLTGQPIRAVIIVTKSQMFPAANSSLYYEQAVNQLTVLSAYLFNVPLRIVGLFKQNNTTVPAKLTVYSAQTSRTIVTQQECECQIISGPSPRSRSSIRIM
;
A
#
# COMPACT_ATOMS: atom_id res chain seq x y z
N MET A 1 10.31 -6.73 -8.39
CA MET A 1 9.46 -7.37 -7.35
C MET A 1 8.42 -8.23 -8.06
N PRO A 2 8.22 -9.50 -7.64
CA PRO A 2 7.13 -10.33 -8.16
C PRO A 2 5.77 -9.72 -7.78
N LEU A 3 4.72 -10.02 -8.53
CA LEU A 3 3.36 -9.65 -8.15
C LEU A 3 2.84 -10.63 -7.09
N HIS A 4 2.48 -10.11 -5.91
CA HIS A 4 1.85 -10.93 -4.88
C HIS A 4 0.35 -10.98 -5.11
N ILE A 5 -0.19 -12.20 -5.20
CA ILE A 5 -1.60 -12.48 -5.45
C ILE A 5 -2.15 -13.51 -4.45
N LYS A 6 -3.46 -13.46 -4.25
CA LYS A 6 -4.21 -14.45 -3.47
C LYS A 6 -5.59 -14.69 -4.07
N ALA A 7 -6.24 -15.78 -3.69
CA ALA A 7 -7.64 -15.99 -4.00
C ALA A 7 -8.52 -15.00 -3.24
N SER A 8 -9.48 -14.40 -3.93
CA SER A 8 -10.48 -13.53 -3.32
C SER A 8 -11.49 -14.34 -2.54
N GLY A 9 -11.80 -13.90 -1.33
CA GLY A 9 -12.94 -14.40 -0.56
C GLY A 9 -14.19 -13.52 -0.63
N GLN A 10 -14.15 -12.45 -1.41
CA GLN A 10 -15.25 -11.50 -1.51
C GLN A 10 -16.40 -12.08 -2.35
N ALA A 11 -17.64 -11.92 -1.88
CA ALA A 11 -18.84 -12.34 -2.61
C ALA A 11 -18.84 -11.78 -4.04
N GLY A 12 -19.17 -12.62 -5.01
CA GLY A 12 -19.12 -12.29 -6.45
C GLY A 12 -17.74 -12.39 -7.11
N PHE A 13 -16.67 -12.63 -6.31
CA PHE A 13 -15.28 -12.77 -6.78
C PHE A 13 -14.54 -13.92 -6.11
N VAL A 14 -15.25 -14.80 -5.40
CA VAL A 14 -14.65 -15.92 -4.67
C VAL A 14 -13.79 -16.77 -5.62
N GLY A 15 -12.56 -17.04 -5.20
CA GLY A 15 -11.59 -17.83 -5.96
C GLY A 15 -10.81 -17.07 -7.03
N ASN A 16 -11.28 -15.89 -7.48
CA ASN A 16 -10.54 -15.09 -8.46
C ASN A 16 -9.22 -14.59 -7.86
N ALA A 17 -8.17 -14.59 -8.66
CA ALA A 17 -6.89 -14.02 -8.25
C ALA A 17 -7.01 -12.49 -8.10
N VAL A 18 -6.58 -11.99 -6.96
CA VAL A 18 -6.54 -10.55 -6.64
C VAL A 18 -5.19 -10.17 -6.06
N PHE A 19 -4.88 -8.88 -6.10
CA PHE A 19 -3.71 -8.33 -5.41
C PHE A 19 -3.71 -8.70 -3.92
N ASP A 20 -2.55 -9.16 -3.43
CA ASP A 20 -2.35 -9.51 -2.03
C ASP A 20 -1.65 -8.38 -1.26
N PRO A 21 -2.39 -7.57 -0.50
CA PRO A 21 -1.81 -6.48 0.26
C PRO A 21 -0.90 -6.97 1.41
N VAL A 22 -1.18 -8.13 1.99
CA VAL A 22 -0.42 -8.66 3.14
C VAL A 22 0.97 -9.11 2.69
N ALA A 23 1.03 -9.98 1.70
CA ALA A 23 2.31 -10.47 1.17
C ALA A 23 3.13 -9.35 0.51
N THR A 24 2.47 -8.38 -0.14
CA THR A 24 3.15 -7.20 -0.69
C THR A 24 3.76 -6.33 0.41
N ASN A 25 3.05 -6.10 1.51
CA ASN A 25 3.56 -5.35 2.67
C ASN A 25 4.79 -6.03 3.29
N GLU A 26 4.75 -7.35 3.48
CA GLU A 26 5.89 -8.09 4.03
C GLU A 26 7.10 -8.06 3.08
N TYR A 27 6.87 -8.11 1.78
CA TYR A 27 7.94 -7.95 0.80
C TYR A 27 8.57 -6.55 0.89
N ILE A 28 7.76 -5.48 0.86
CA ILE A 28 8.23 -4.09 0.98
C ILE A 28 9.01 -3.91 2.28
N LYS A 29 8.49 -4.44 3.40
CA LYS A 29 9.16 -4.39 4.70
C LYS A 29 10.54 -5.05 4.65
N THR A 30 10.61 -6.25 4.08
CA THR A 30 11.88 -6.98 3.95
C THR A 30 12.91 -6.17 3.17
N GLU A 31 12.51 -5.58 2.04
CA GLU A 31 13.43 -4.81 1.20
C GLU A 31 13.82 -3.47 1.84
N LEU A 32 12.90 -2.76 2.45
CA LEU A 32 13.22 -1.48 3.12
C LEU A 32 14.12 -1.69 4.34
N VAL A 33 13.89 -2.75 5.13
CA VAL A 33 14.77 -3.07 6.28
C VAL A 33 16.17 -3.42 5.82
N LYS A 34 16.36 -4.17 4.73
CA LYS A 34 17.67 -4.40 4.11
C LYS A 34 18.40 -3.12 3.72
N LEU A 35 17.66 -2.09 3.35
CA LEU A 35 18.16 -0.75 3.01
C LEU A 35 18.37 0.16 4.23
N GLY A 36 18.22 -0.36 5.44
CA GLY A 36 18.43 0.38 6.68
C GLY A 36 17.24 1.23 7.16
N TRP A 37 16.05 1.03 6.58
CA TRP A 37 14.84 1.67 7.09
C TRP A 37 14.36 0.96 8.36
N LEU A 38 13.91 1.75 9.32
CA LEU A 38 13.25 1.23 10.53
C LEU A 38 11.78 0.96 10.23
N ALA A 39 11.26 -0.15 10.71
CA ALA A 39 9.84 -0.52 10.55
C ALA A 39 9.08 -0.30 11.86
N LYS A 40 7.77 0.01 11.76
CA LYS A 40 6.87 0.24 12.90
C LYS A 40 7.40 1.30 13.87
N ILE A 41 7.61 2.50 13.37
CA ILE A 41 8.09 3.62 14.19
C ILE A 41 6.97 4.04 15.15
N PRO A 42 7.17 3.94 16.46
CA PRO A 42 6.13 4.27 17.43
C PRO A 42 5.79 5.77 17.41
N ILE A 43 4.51 6.07 17.39
CA ILE A 43 4.00 7.45 17.54
C ILE A 43 4.10 7.86 19.01
N PRO A 44 4.59 9.08 19.31
CA PRO A 44 4.68 9.58 20.67
C PRO A 44 3.34 9.47 21.43
N PRO A 45 3.36 9.17 22.75
CA PRO A 45 2.14 8.93 23.53
C PRO A 45 1.08 10.03 23.40
N MET A 46 1.51 11.30 23.30
CA MET A 46 0.63 12.46 23.15
C MET A 46 -0.16 12.48 21.83
N TYR A 47 0.29 11.73 20.81
CA TYR A 47 -0.35 11.64 19.49
C TYR A 47 -0.95 10.26 19.19
N ARG A 48 -1.03 9.35 20.18
CA ARG A 48 -1.56 7.98 19.99
C ARG A 48 -3.01 7.93 19.52
N PHE A 49 -3.77 8.99 19.69
CA PHE A 49 -5.12 9.10 19.14
C PHE A 49 -5.14 9.12 17.58
N LEU A 50 -3.96 9.31 16.92
CA LEU A 50 -3.79 9.25 15.48
C LEU A 50 -3.24 7.90 14.99
N GLY A 51 -3.04 6.93 15.88
CA GLY A 51 -2.51 5.60 15.58
C GLY A 51 -1.37 5.21 16.51
N THR A 52 -0.86 3.98 16.35
CA THR A 52 0.20 3.42 17.20
C THR A 52 1.59 3.62 16.64
N ASP A 53 1.72 3.54 15.33
CA ASP A 53 3.00 3.62 14.60
C ASP A 53 2.82 4.16 13.18
N VAL A 54 3.93 4.53 12.55
CA VAL A 54 4.05 4.68 11.10
C VAL A 54 4.79 3.47 10.55
N ASP A 55 4.50 3.08 9.30
CA ASP A 55 4.98 1.82 8.76
C ASP A 55 6.51 1.76 8.69
N PHE A 56 7.17 2.80 8.14
CA PHE A 56 8.63 2.87 8.05
C PHE A 56 9.14 4.30 8.18
N GLY A 57 10.42 4.42 8.59
CA GLY A 57 11.09 5.72 8.63
C GLY A 57 12.60 5.62 8.55
N SER A 58 13.21 6.65 7.98
CA SER A 58 14.66 6.82 7.90
C SER A 58 15.01 8.31 7.71
N SER A 59 15.92 8.81 8.52
CA SER A 59 16.54 10.15 8.33
C SER A 59 15.55 11.30 8.07
N GLY A 60 14.42 11.31 8.78
CA GLY A 60 13.37 12.33 8.65
C GLY A 60 12.36 12.07 7.53
N ALA A 61 12.52 11.01 6.75
CA ALA A 61 11.49 10.53 5.83
C ALA A 61 10.65 9.43 6.51
N ILE A 62 9.33 9.45 6.28
CA ILE A 62 8.42 8.38 6.69
C ILE A 62 7.70 7.79 5.47
N VAL A 63 7.40 6.49 5.54
CA VAL A 63 6.65 5.76 4.51
C VAL A 63 5.41 5.16 5.13
N GLU A 64 4.28 5.33 4.47
CA GLU A 64 2.99 4.70 4.76
C GLU A 64 2.60 3.82 3.57
N VAL A 65 2.41 2.53 3.80
CA VAL A 65 2.00 1.58 2.76
C VAL A 65 0.50 1.34 2.87
N GLN A 66 -0.26 1.93 1.96
CA GLN A 66 -1.71 1.97 2.04
C GLN A 66 -2.36 1.23 0.87
N PHE A 67 -2.75 -0.02 1.10
CA PHE A 67 -3.47 -0.85 0.11
C PHE A 67 -4.94 -1.10 0.47
N SER A 68 -5.35 -0.73 1.67
CA SER A 68 -6.70 -0.97 2.19
C SER A 68 -7.62 0.25 2.02
N HIS A 69 -8.46 0.54 2.97
CA HIS A 69 -9.48 1.59 2.86
C HIS A 69 -8.92 2.97 2.48
N TYR A 70 -9.51 3.56 1.46
CA TYR A 70 -9.14 4.89 0.96
C TYR A 70 -9.24 6.01 2.03
N SER A 71 -10.10 5.85 3.04
CA SER A 71 -10.24 6.82 4.13
C SER A 71 -8.99 6.99 4.98
N PHE A 72 -8.14 5.97 5.05
CA PHE A 72 -6.88 6.07 5.79
C PHE A 72 -5.85 6.97 5.11
N LEU A 73 -5.99 7.24 3.81
CA LEU A 73 -5.10 8.17 3.12
C LEU A 73 -5.10 9.54 3.80
N LEU A 74 -6.29 10.09 4.04
CA LEU A 74 -6.43 11.39 4.66
C LEU A 74 -5.92 11.38 6.11
N ASN A 75 -6.27 10.34 6.88
CA ASN A 75 -5.79 10.20 8.25
C ASN A 75 -4.25 10.17 8.34
N ASN A 76 -3.60 9.37 7.49
CA ASN A 76 -2.15 9.26 7.44
C ASN A 76 -1.50 10.59 7.01
N THR A 77 -2.11 11.31 6.07
CA THR A 77 -1.59 12.61 5.62
C THR A 77 -1.76 13.69 6.69
N VAL A 78 -2.91 13.75 7.36
CA VAL A 78 -3.16 14.72 8.45
C VAL A 78 -2.19 14.49 9.60
N ARG A 79 -2.01 13.25 10.05
CA ARG A 79 -1.04 12.98 11.13
C ARG A 79 0.39 13.30 10.74
N SER A 80 0.77 13.03 9.49
CA SER A 80 2.11 13.36 8.97
C SER A 80 2.32 14.88 8.91
N GLN A 81 1.28 15.64 8.53
CA GLN A 81 1.30 17.10 8.57
C GLN A 81 1.49 17.63 9.99
N LEU A 82 0.81 17.02 10.97
CA LEU A 82 1.00 17.38 12.38
C LEU A 82 2.45 17.14 12.83
N PHE A 83 3.01 15.97 12.53
CA PHE A 83 4.39 15.66 12.90
C PHE A 83 5.40 16.59 12.23
N PHE A 84 5.14 16.99 10.98
CA PHE A 84 5.95 17.98 10.28
C PHE A 84 5.87 19.35 10.97
N ASN A 85 4.68 19.85 11.26
CA ASN A 85 4.47 21.17 11.87
C ASN A 85 5.02 21.26 13.31
N THR A 86 4.99 20.15 14.03
CA THR A 86 5.48 20.09 15.42
C THR A 86 6.95 19.67 15.52
N ASN A 87 7.64 19.49 14.38
CA ASN A 87 9.01 18.99 14.31
C ASN A 87 9.21 17.69 15.10
N THR A 88 8.21 16.80 15.11
CA THR A 88 8.25 15.54 15.87
C THR A 88 9.35 14.62 15.35
N PRO A 89 10.33 14.21 16.19
CA PRO A 89 11.51 13.46 15.74
C PRO A 89 11.24 11.94 15.72
N LEU A 90 10.36 11.45 14.83
CA LEU A 90 10.03 10.02 14.76
C LEU A 90 11.22 9.11 14.43
N THR A 91 12.20 9.61 13.70
CA THR A 91 13.39 8.85 13.27
C THR A 91 14.69 9.44 13.84
N GLY A 92 14.61 10.06 15.02
CA GLY A 92 15.73 10.83 15.59
C GLY A 92 15.96 12.20 14.94
N GLN A 93 15.18 12.53 13.90
CA GLN A 93 15.17 13.81 13.19
C GLN A 93 13.74 14.27 12.93
N PRO A 94 13.47 15.58 12.83
CA PRO A 94 12.19 16.11 12.40
C PRO A 94 11.76 15.53 11.05
N ILE A 95 10.46 15.35 10.87
CA ILE A 95 9.92 14.87 9.59
C ILE A 95 10.17 15.91 8.51
N ARG A 96 10.71 15.46 7.38
CA ARG A 96 11.04 16.29 6.21
C ARG A 96 10.27 15.87 4.96
N ALA A 97 9.85 14.60 4.89
CA ALA A 97 9.13 14.08 3.75
C ALA A 97 8.24 12.90 4.15
N VAL A 98 7.14 12.76 3.42
CA VAL A 98 6.18 11.66 3.56
C VAL A 98 6.07 10.95 2.21
N ILE A 99 6.16 9.63 2.24
CA ILE A 99 6.01 8.78 1.06
C ILE A 99 4.81 7.87 1.30
N ILE A 100 3.83 7.93 0.41
CA ILE A 100 2.67 7.03 0.43
C ILE A 100 2.84 6.03 -0.70
N VAL A 101 2.91 4.75 -0.34
CA VAL A 101 2.99 3.64 -1.30
C VAL A 101 1.61 3.03 -1.45
N THR A 102 1.11 2.94 -2.67
CA THR A 102 -0.16 2.29 -2.97
C THR A 102 -0.09 1.56 -4.30
N LYS A 103 -1.15 0.84 -4.68
CA LYS A 103 -1.24 0.10 -5.94
C LYS A 103 -2.06 0.86 -6.97
N SER A 104 -1.76 0.63 -8.26
CA SER A 104 -2.61 1.11 -9.35
C SER A 104 -3.96 0.39 -9.39
N GLN A 105 -4.98 1.06 -9.93
CA GLN A 105 -6.30 0.49 -10.18
C GLN A 105 -6.30 -0.66 -11.20
N MET A 106 -5.20 -0.87 -11.92
CA MET A 106 -5.04 -2.04 -12.80
C MET A 106 -5.05 -3.38 -12.05
N PHE A 107 -4.76 -3.38 -10.73
CA PHE A 107 -4.82 -4.61 -9.94
C PHE A 107 -6.21 -4.83 -9.37
N PRO A 108 -6.86 -5.98 -9.68
CA PRO A 108 -8.11 -6.32 -9.03
C PRO A 108 -7.88 -6.48 -7.51
N ALA A 109 -8.74 -5.87 -6.73
CA ALA A 109 -8.65 -5.88 -5.28
C ALA A 109 -10.04 -5.82 -4.65
N ALA A 110 -10.12 -6.03 -3.33
CA ALA A 110 -11.35 -5.89 -2.56
C ALA A 110 -11.95 -4.48 -2.69
N ASN A 111 -13.25 -4.35 -2.42
CA ASN A 111 -13.93 -3.06 -2.37
C ASN A 111 -13.28 -2.11 -1.35
N SER A 112 -13.48 -0.82 -1.53
CA SER A 112 -12.92 0.26 -0.68
C SER A 112 -11.38 0.33 -0.64
N SER A 113 -10.69 -0.34 -1.58
CA SER A 113 -9.24 -0.24 -1.70
C SER A 113 -8.82 1.16 -2.14
N LEU A 114 -7.71 1.64 -1.58
CA LEU A 114 -7.03 2.81 -2.11
C LEU A 114 -6.23 2.44 -3.36
N TYR A 115 -6.32 3.27 -4.37
CA TYR A 115 -5.54 3.18 -5.60
C TYR A 115 -4.70 4.43 -5.82
N TYR A 116 -3.59 4.27 -6.53
CA TYR A 116 -2.65 5.34 -6.86
C TYR A 116 -3.35 6.53 -7.53
N GLU A 117 -4.16 6.25 -8.54
CA GLU A 117 -4.88 7.27 -9.32
C GLU A 117 -5.84 8.07 -8.44
N GLN A 118 -6.50 7.41 -7.50
CA GLN A 118 -7.37 8.05 -6.51
C GLN A 118 -6.56 8.89 -5.52
N ALA A 119 -5.44 8.36 -5.01
CA ALA A 119 -4.57 9.07 -4.08
C ALA A 119 -3.99 10.35 -4.72
N VAL A 120 -3.52 10.25 -5.98
CA VAL A 120 -3.01 11.40 -6.74
C VAL A 120 -4.10 12.46 -6.87
N ASN A 121 -5.29 12.09 -7.35
CA ASN A 121 -6.39 13.05 -7.55
C ASN A 121 -6.78 13.76 -6.24
N GLN A 122 -6.91 13.02 -5.15
CA GLN A 122 -7.29 13.61 -3.85
C GLN A 122 -6.19 14.52 -3.30
N LEU A 123 -4.96 14.06 -3.27
CA LEU A 123 -3.87 14.80 -2.64
C LEU A 123 -3.39 15.98 -3.48
N THR A 124 -3.49 15.94 -4.81
CA THR A 124 -3.19 17.10 -5.67
C THR A 124 -4.08 18.29 -5.32
N VAL A 125 -5.37 18.03 -5.08
CA VAL A 125 -6.29 19.11 -4.71
C VAL A 125 -6.06 19.55 -3.25
N LEU A 126 -5.98 18.59 -2.33
CA LEU A 126 -5.90 18.88 -0.89
C LEU A 126 -4.57 19.50 -0.49
N SER A 127 -3.45 19.10 -1.10
CA SER A 127 -2.12 19.63 -0.74
C SER A 127 -2.00 21.13 -1.03
N ALA A 128 -2.68 21.64 -2.04
CA ALA A 128 -2.67 23.06 -2.35
C ALA A 128 -3.24 23.94 -1.22
N TYR A 129 -4.08 23.37 -0.34
CA TYR A 129 -4.82 24.11 0.68
C TYR A 129 -4.56 23.65 2.11
N LEU A 130 -4.23 22.37 2.31
CA LEU A 130 -4.20 21.76 3.64
C LEU A 130 -2.84 21.23 4.07
N PHE A 131 -1.97 20.89 3.12
CA PHE A 131 -0.72 20.21 3.42
C PHE A 131 0.49 20.96 2.84
N ASN A 132 1.47 21.23 3.68
CA ASN A 132 2.76 21.79 3.28
C ASN A 132 3.93 20.84 3.54
N VAL A 133 3.68 19.68 4.14
CA VAL A 133 4.68 18.63 4.24
C VAL A 133 5.02 18.12 2.84
N PRO A 134 6.31 18.01 2.47
CA PRO A 134 6.72 17.40 1.21
C PRO A 134 6.20 15.98 1.10
N LEU A 135 5.31 15.73 0.12
CA LEU A 135 4.61 14.48 -0.04
C LEU A 135 4.91 13.85 -1.40
N ARG A 136 5.20 12.55 -1.40
CA ARG A 136 5.36 11.73 -2.60
C ARG A 136 4.40 10.56 -2.58
N ILE A 137 3.78 10.28 -3.73
CA ILE A 137 2.95 9.11 -3.92
C ILE A 137 3.69 8.15 -4.86
N VAL A 138 3.89 6.93 -4.41
CA VAL A 138 4.54 5.86 -5.18
C VAL A 138 3.49 4.83 -5.53
N GLY A 139 3.24 4.65 -6.82
CA GLY A 139 2.33 3.64 -7.35
C GLY A 139 3.05 2.35 -7.70
N LEU A 140 2.45 1.22 -7.33
CA LEU A 140 2.87 -0.08 -7.84
C LEU A 140 2.13 -0.36 -9.15
N PHE A 141 2.89 -0.71 -10.18
CA PHE A 141 2.38 -0.98 -11.53
C PHE A 141 3.00 -2.26 -12.09
N LYS A 142 2.32 -2.86 -13.03
CA LYS A 142 2.83 -3.90 -13.93
C LYS A 142 2.42 -3.57 -15.37
N GLN A 143 3.14 -4.08 -16.33
CA GLN A 143 2.76 -3.93 -17.72
C GLN A 143 1.51 -4.78 -18.01
N ASN A 144 0.52 -4.17 -18.68
CA ASN A 144 -0.70 -4.86 -19.10
C ASN A 144 -0.41 -5.87 -20.21
N ASN A 145 -1.18 -6.94 -20.26
CA ASN A 145 -1.15 -7.97 -21.30
C ASN A 145 0.21 -8.66 -21.48
N THR A 146 1.10 -8.55 -20.51
CA THR A 146 2.35 -9.30 -20.48
C THR A 146 2.34 -10.30 -19.34
N THR A 147 3.02 -11.42 -19.54
CA THR A 147 3.26 -12.39 -18.50
C THR A 147 4.29 -11.82 -17.51
N VAL A 148 3.97 -11.85 -16.24
CA VAL A 148 4.83 -11.33 -15.17
C VAL A 148 5.00 -12.37 -14.07
N PRO A 149 6.18 -12.46 -13.44
CA PRO A 149 6.39 -13.34 -12.30
C PRO A 149 5.50 -12.93 -11.13
N ALA A 150 4.88 -13.91 -10.51
CA ALA A 150 3.96 -13.74 -9.40
C ALA A 150 4.20 -14.77 -8.29
N LYS A 151 3.69 -14.47 -7.10
CA LYS A 151 3.63 -15.38 -5.96
C LYS A 151 2.19 -15.50 -5.49
N LEU A 152 1.62 -16.69 -5.61
CA LEU A 152 0.29 -17.00 -5.10
C LEU A 152 0.40 -17.42 -3.64
N THR A 153 -0.26 -16.69 -2.76
CA THR A 153 -0.28 -16.96 -1.32
C THR A 153 -1.62 -17.55 -0.90
N VAL A 154 -1.58 -18.66 -0.18
CA VAL A 154 -2.74 -19.28 0.47
C VAL A 154 -2.63 -19.05 1.96
N TYR A 155 -3.70 -18.53 2.56
CA TYR A 155 -3.80 -18.28 3.98
C TYR A 155 -4.65 -19.35 4.67
N SER A 156 -4.42 -19.57 5.98
CA SER A 156 -5.18 -20.54 6.80
C SER A 156 -6.68 -20.24 6.89
N ALA A 157 -7.07 -18.98 6.72
CA ALA A 157 -8.45 -18.51 6.62
C ALA A 157 -8.50 -17.19 5.87
N GLN A 158 -9.67 -16.82 5.37
CA GLN A 158 -9.88 -15.59 4.57
C GLN A 158 -9.37 -14.31 5.24
N THR A 159 -9.52 -14.18 6.55
CA THR A 159 -9.11 -13.02 7.35
C THR A 159 -7.74 -13.22 8.03
N SER A 160 -7.15 -14.42 7.89
CA SER A 160 -5.87 -14.75 8.49
C SER A 160 -4.70 -14.05 7.77
N ARG A 161 -3.63 -13.83 8.52
CA ARG A 161 -2.32 -13.47 7.97
C ARG A 161 -1.33 -14.63 8.03
N THR A 162 -1.78 -15.80 8.54
CA THR A 162 -0.95 -17.00 8.61
C THR A 162 -0.91 -17.67 7.24
N ILE A 163 0.27 -17.68 6.63
CA ILE A 163 0.52 -18.31 5.34
C ILE A 163 0.57 -19.82 5.52
N VAL A 164 -0.19 -20.55 4.71
CA VAL A 164 -0.16 -22.02 4.61
C VAL A 164 0.82 -22.43 3.52
N THR A 165 0.68 -21.84 2.33
CA THR A 165 1.59 -22.09 1.21
C THR A 165 1.84 -20.80 0.44
N GLN A 166 2.99 -20.76 -0.21
CA GLN A 166 3.32 -19.72 -1.18
C GLN A 166 3.99 -20.37 -2.38
N GLN A 167 3.42 -20.18 -3.55
CA GLN A 167 3.86 -20.79 -4.79
C GLN A 167 4.28 -19.71 -5.79
N GLU A 168 5.44 -19.89 -6.42
CA GLU A 168 5.85 -19.09 -7.56
C GLU A 168 5.05 -19.52 -8.79
N CYS A 169 4.58 -18.55 -9.54
CA CYS A 169 3.81 -18.74 -10.75
C CYS A 169 4.04 -17.57 -11.71
N GLU A 170 3.50 -17.68 -12.89
CA GLU A 170 3.38 -16.58 -13.82
C GLU A 170 1.92 -16.14 -13.92
N CYS A 171 1.69 -14.87 -14.15
CA CYS A 171 0.34 -14.36 -14.35
C CYS A 171 0.31 -13.24 -15.39
N GLN A 172 -0.88 -13.01 -15.93
CA GLN A 172 -1.18 -11.92 -16.83
C GLN A 172 -2.28 -11.03 -16.25
N ILE A 173 -2.08 -9.72 -16.28
CA ILE A 173 -3.11 -8.75 -15.90
C ILE A 173 -3.86 -8.39 -17.18
N ILE A 174 -5.13 -8.70 -17.22
CA ILE A 174 -6.01 -8.46 -18.36
C ILE A 174 -6.89 -7.26 -18.02
N SER A 175 -6.77 -6.19 -18.79
CA SER A 175 -7.62 -5.01 -18.65
C SER A 175 -9.07 -5.36 -18.95
N GLY A 176 -9.99 -4.77 -18.19
CA GLY A 176 -11.41 -4.88 -18.50
C GLY A 176 -11.78 -4.22 -19.85
N PRO A 177 -12.96 -4.53 -20.40
CA PRO A 177 -13.38 -4.06 -21.72
C PRO A 177 -13.62 -2.55 -21.81
N SER A 178 -13.62 -1.83 -20.71
CA SER A 178 -13.72 -0.38 -20.64
C SER A 178 -12.87 0.19 -19.50
N PRO A 179 -12.56 1.50 -19.49
CA PRO A 179 -11.81 2.14 -18.40
C PRO A 179 -12.47 2.01 -17.01
N ARG A 180 -13.78 1.75 -16.96
CA ARG A 180 -14.54 1.53 -15.73
C ARG A 180 -14.65 0.06 -15.33
N SER A 181 -14.27 -0.84 -16.23
CA SER A 181 -14.32 -2.29 -15.97
C SER A 181 -13.12 -2.71 -15.15
N ARG A 182 -13.35 -3.65 -14.23
CA ARG A 182 -12.27 -4.21 -13.40
C ARG A 182 -11.35 -5.07 -14.27
N SER A 183 -10.06 -4.93 -14.06
CA SER A 183 -9.08 -5.87 -14.60
C SER A 183 -9.22 -7.23 -13.91
N SER A 184 -8.68 -8.27 -14.52
CA SER A 184 -8.57 -9.61 -13.95
C SER A 184 -7.11 -10.08 -13.97
N ILE A 185 -6.80 -11.07 -13.14
CA ILE A 185 -5.50 -11.75 -13.16
C ILE A 185 -5.76 -13.18 -13.59
N ARG A 186 -5.07 -13.60 -14.65
CA ARG A 186 -5.02 -14.98 -15.11
C ARG A 186 -3.70 -15.59 -14.69
N ILE A 187 -3.75 -16.67 -13.91
CA ILE A 187 -2.59 -17.48 -13.58
C ILE A 187 -2.31 -18.41 -14.77
N MET A 188 -1.04 -18.53 -15.15
CA MET A 188 -0.57 -19.31 -16.29
C MET A 188 -0.14 -20.71 -15.86
#